data_6a0c7123a11de796d126d70d7bcdf504
#
_entry.id   6a0c7123a11de796d126d70d7bcdf504
#
_cell.length_a   1.000
_cell.length_b   1.000
_cell.length_c   1.000
_cell.angle_alpha   90.00
_cell.angle_beta   90.00
_cell.angle_gamma   90.00
#
_symmetry.space_group_name_H-M   'P 1'
#
loop_
_entity.id
_entity.type
_entity.pdbx_description
1 polymer ?
#
loop_
_entity_poly.entity_id
_entity_poly.type
_entity_poly.pdbx_seq_one_letter_code
_entity_poly.pdbx_strand_id
1 'polypeptide(L)'
;MSTPNAPRTALTPRQRFLRERQQRQNTTFAVIGVVMLVAAVVASLVFTGILPVPFGNDFSVKIKYAETGDIPCPTANAKPVAPGQVSVTVINTTQHQGLASKATDMLTTAGFQTAEPANSDVEYTGKVRITAGPNAVDNAYSVARFFPGAHVRLSDAQDSTVTVELGTFYDDAMSAEDVQRVLKSTDPIEQPAKCRPMSVVSRIVV
;
A
#
# COMPACT_ATOMS: atom_id res chain seq x y z
N MET A 1 -71.44 32.06 44.74
CA MET A 1 -70.93 33.28 44.08
C MET A 1 -70.29 32.87 42.73
N SER A 2 -71.06 33.06 41.64
CA SER A 2 -70.60 32.71 40.28
C SER A 2 -69.85 33.89 39.69
N THR A 3 -68.57 33.65 39.32
CA THR A 3 -67.80 34.66 38.59
C THR A 3 -68.29 34.80 37.13
N PRO A 4 -68.53 36.03 36.66
CA PRO A 4 -69.01 36.23 35.29
C PRO A 4 -67.96 35.94 34.26
N ASN A 5 -68.31 35.10 33.28
CA ASN A 5 -67.53 34.76 32.13
C ASN A 5 -67.33 35.99 31.23
N ALA A 6 -66.11 36.58 31.21
CA ALA A 6 -65.82 37.75 30.43
C ALA A 6 -66.00 37.42 28.91
N PRO A 7 -66.64 38.24 28.09
CA PRO A 7 -66.81 37.94 26.67
C PRO A 7 -65.48 37.96 25.94
N ARG A 8 -65.15 36.87 25.27
CA ARG A 8 -63.96 36.80 24.36
C ARG A 8 -64.17 37.80 23.24
N THR A 9 -63.55 38.96 23.33
CA THR A 9 -63.54 39.99 22.31
C THR A 9 -63.10 39.40 20.98
N ALA A 10 -64.02 39.40 20.00
CA ALA A 10 -63.69 38.90 18.65
C ALA A 10 -62.58 39.77 18.03
N LEU A 11 -61.50 39.13 17.59
CA LEU A 11 -60.34 39.79 16.95
C LEU A 11 -60.81 40.57 15.71
N THR A 12 -60.34 41.82 15.58
CA THR A 12 -60.56 42.61 14.37
C THR A 12 -59.94 41.98 13.14
N PRO A 13 -60.41 42.20 11.92
CA PRO A 13 -59.86 41.61 10.69
C PRO A 13 -58.36 41.85 10.54
N ARG A 14 -57.83 43.01 10.94
CA ARG A 14 -56.42 43.38 10.93
C ARG A 14 -55.62 42.55 11.91
N GLN A 15 -56.13 42.24 13.10
CA GLN A 15 -55.49 41.40 14.09
C GLN A 15 -55.46 39.93 13.67
N ARG A 16 -56.44 39.44 12.93
CA ARG A 16 -56.45 38.10 12.36
C ARG A 16 -55.34 37.95 11.31
N PHE A 17 -55.24 38.91 10.39
CA PHE A 17 -54.21 38.92 9.34
C PHE A 17 -52.81 38.96 9.90
N LEU A 18 -52.55 39.75 10.94
CA LEU A 18 -51.24 39.83 11.59
C LEU A 18 -50.88 38.52 12.33
N ARG A 19 -51.87 37.89 12.98
CA ARG A 19 -51.67 36.58 13.62
C ARG A 19 -51.39 35.47 12.63
N GLU A 20 -52.08 35.40 11.52
CA GLU A 20 -51.82 34.41 10.47
C GLU A 20 -50.43 34.60 9.86
N ARG A 21 -50.00 35.81 9.64
CA ARG A 21 -48.64 36.11 9.14
C ARG A 21 -47.58 35.70 10.15
N GLN A 22 -47.78 36.01 11.43
CA GLN A 22 -46.86 35.57 12.50
C GLN A 22 -46.83 34.07 12.67
N GLN A 23 -48.00 33.40 12.61
CA GLN A 23 -48.04 31.96 12.69
C GLN A 23 -47.25 31.28 11.56
N ARG A 24 -47.43 31.76 10.30
CA ARG A 24 -46.66 31.23 9.16
C ARG A 24 -45.15 31.46 9.34
N GLN A 25 -44.75 32.66 9.78
CA GLN A 25 -43.36 32.96 10.07
C GLN A 25 -42.80 32.06 11.18
N ASN A 26 -43.51 31.91 12.29
CA ASN A 26 -43.09 31.07 13.41
C ASN A 26 -42.98 29.60 12.99
N THR A 27 -43.93 29.11 12.17
CA THR A 27 -43.86 27.72 11.65
C THR A 27 -42.64 27.54 10.73
N THR A 28 -42.37 28.52 9.84
CA THR A 28 -41.21 28.47 8.96
C THR A 28 -39.90 28.48 9.76
N PHE A 29 -39.77 29.38 10.74
CA PHE A 29 -38.59 29.42 11.61
C PHE A 29 -38.46 28.17 12.48
N ALA A 30 -39.55 27.60 12.98
CA ALA A 30 -39.53 26.35 13.72
C ALA A 30 -39.02 25.18 12.85
N VAL A 31 -39.52 25.07 11.61
CA VAL A 31 -39.07 24.04 10.67
C VAL A 31 -37.59 24.19 10.35
N ILE A 32 -37.12 25.41 10.04
CA ILE A 32 -35.72 25.70 9.80
C ILE A 32 -34.86 25.33 11.03
N GLY A 33 -35.32 25.73 12.22
CA GLY A 33 -34.62 25.39 13.47
C GLY A 33 -34.48 23.88 13.71
N VAL A 34 -35.52 23.10 13.46
CA VAL A 34 -35.49 21.64 13.55
C VAL A 34 -34.53 21.03 12.52
N VAL A 35 -34.57 21.50 11.27
CA VAL A 35 -33.66 21.03 10.21
C VAL A 35 -32.18 21.31 10.60
N MET A 36 -31.89 22.51 11.09
CA MET A 36 -30.56 22.87 11.54
C MET A 36 -30.08 22.02 12.73
N LEU A 37 -30.96 21.73 13.67
CA LEU A 37 -30.67 20.90 14.83
C LEU A 37 -30.37 19.45 14.38
N VAL A 38 -31.18 18.90 13.51
CA VAL A 38 -30.94 17.56 12.93
C VAL A 38 -29.63 17.52 12.17
N ALA A 39 -29.34 18.54 11.35
CA ALA A 39 -28.08 18.63 10.64
C ALA A 39 -26.88 18.71 11.59
N ALA A 40 -26.98 19.47 12.68
CA ALA A 40 -25.93 19.57 13.69
C ALA A 40 -25.70 18.24 14.43
N VAL A 41 -26.76 17.50 14.77
CA VAL A 41 -26.67 16.17 15.37
C VAL A 41 -26.02 15.18 14.42
N VAL A 42 -26.43 15.15 13.16
CA VAL A 42 -25.81 14.26 12.14
C VAL A 42 -24.33 14.61 11.95
N ALA A 43 -23.99 15.89 11.82
CA ALA A 43 -22.61 16.33 11.71
C ALA A 43 -21.78 15.91 12.94
N SER A 44 -22.34 16.02 14.14
CA SER A 44 -21.68 15.58 15.37
C SER A 44 -21.45 14.08 15.42
N LEU A 45 -22.42 13.27 14.98
CA LEU A 45 -22.32 11.81 14.90
C LEU A 45 -21.27 11.35 13.85
N VAL A 46 -21.16 12.08 12.75
CA VAL A 46 -20.12 11.86 11.74
C VAL A 46 -18.75 12.25 12.30
N PHE A 47 -18.65 13.39 12.99
CA PHE A 47 -17.39 13.86 13.55
C PHE A 47 -16.85 12.97 14.67
N THR A 48 -17.74 12.35 15.44
CA THR A 48 -17.39 11.38 16.50
C THR A 48 -17.12 9.96 15.96
N GLY A 49 -17.26 9.74 14.65
CA GLY A 49 -16.99 8.44 14.02
C GLY A 49 -18.07 7.38 14.23
N ILE A 50 -19.23 7.74 14.81
CA ILE A 50 -20.35 6.83 15.04
C ILE A 50 -21.07 6.51 13.72
N LEU A 51 -21.13 7.47 12.78
CA LEU A 51 -21.67 7.26 11.45
C LEU A 51 -20.55 7.27 10.41
N PRO A 52 -20.48 6.24 9.54
CA PRO A 52 -19.51 6.23 8.42
C PRO A 52 -19.88 7.33 7.41
N VAL A 53 -18.88 8.08 6.96
CA VAL A 53 -19.04 9.11 5.91
C VAL A 53 -19.21 8.38 4.57
N PRO A 54 -20.36 8.42 3.90
CA PRO A 54 -20.60 7.63 2.69
C PRO A 54 -19.73 8.04 1.49
N PHE A 55 -19.03 9.18 1.55
CA PHE A 55 -18.19 9.70 0.47
C PHE A 55 -16.79 10.15 0.93
N GLY A 56 -16.39 9.84 2.17
CA GLY A 56 -15.18 10.41 2.78
C GLY A 56 -13.88 9.63 2.53
N ASN A 57 -13.96 8.38 2.09
CA ASN A 57 -12.79 7.51 2.06
C ASN A 57 -12.01 7.53 0.74
N ASP A 58 -12.61 8.00 -0.37
CA ASP A 58 -11.98 7.90 -1.68
C ASP A 58 -11.15 9.13 -2.07
N PHE A 59 -11.32 10.28 -1.39
CA PHE A 59 -10.63 11.53 -1.74
C PHE A 59 -9.34 11.81 -0.97
N SER A 60 -8.96 10.96 -0.02
CA SER A 60 -7.81 11.22 0.86
C SER A 60 -6.84 10.06 1.07
N VAL A 61 -6.93 8.98 0.30
CA VAL A 61 -5.90 7.95 0.34
C VAL A 61 -4.65 8.52 -0.33
N LYS A 62 -3.78 9.14 0.48
CA LYS A 62 -2.42 9.47 0.02
C LYS A 62 -1.74 8.14 -0.31
N ILE A 63 -1.61 7.85 -1.60
CA ILE A 63 -0.83 6.71 -2.06
C ILE A 63 0.60 6.95 -1.55
N LYS A 64 1.01 6.13 -0.59
CA LYS A 64 2.39 6.15 -0.11
C LYS A 64 3.24 5.29 -1.05
N TYR A 65 4.04 5.94 -1.86
CA TYR A 65 4.99 5.26 -2.74
C TYR A 65 6.10 4.57 -1.94
N ALA A 66 6.75 3.59 -2.58
CA ALA A 66 7.87 2.89 -2.00
C ALA A 66 9.08 3.83 -1.84
N GLU A 67 9.66 3.81 -0.66
CA GLU A 67 10.92 4.47 -0.29
C GLU A 67 12.00 3.40 -0.06
N THR A 68 13.26 3.81 -0.03
CA THR A 68 14.39 2.93 0.30
C THR A 68 14.12 2.13 1.58
N GLY A 69 14.28 0.82 1.50
CA GLY A 69 13.97 -0.12 2.58
C GLY A 69 12.55 -0.68 2.59
N ASP A 70 11.62 -0.11 1.82
CA ASP A 70 10.25 -0.66 1.68
C ASP A 70 10.24 -1.88 0.76
N ILE A 71 9.13 -2.61 0.78
CA ILE A 71 8.84 -3.67 -0.20
C ILE A 71 8.19 -3.02 -1.42
N PRO A 72 8.89 -2.91 -2.56
CA PRO A 72 8.31 -2.32 -3.77
C PRO A 72 7.32 -3.30 -4.42
N CYS A 73 6.23 -2.81 -5.00
CA CYS A 73 5.39 -3.65 -5.84
C CYS A 73 6.06 -3.85 -7.21
N PRO A 74 6.11 -5.09 -7.73
CA PRO A 74 6.48 -5.33 -9.12
C PRO A 74 5.47 -4.69 -10.07
N THR A 75 5.81 -4.58 -11.33
CA THR A 75 4.86 -4.13 -12.35
C THR A 75 3.66 -5.08 -12.38
N ALA A 76 2.45 -4.54 -12.46
CA ALA A 76 1.24 -5.35 -12.47
C ALA A 76 1.25 -6.37 -13.63
N ASN A 77 1.02 -7.66 -13.31
CA ASN A 77 1.06 -8.77 -14.26
C ASN A 77 2.41 -8.93 -15.02
N ALA A 78 3.51 -8.40 -14.46
CA ALA A 78 4.82 -8.58 -15.06
C ALA A 78 5.16 -10.08 -15.17
N LYS A 79 5.70 -10.46 -16.33
CA LYS A 79 6.29 -11.78 -16.51
C LYS A 79 7.72 -11.78 -15.97
N PRO A 80 8.23 -12.94 -15.54
CA PRO A 80 9.63 -13.05 -15.15
C PRO A 80 10.56 -12.57 -16.28
N VAL A 81 11.53 -11.75 -15.89
CA VAL A 81 12.56 -11.26 -16.81
C VAL A 81 13.49 -12.44 -17.17
N ALA A 82 13.90 -12.52 -18.44
CA ALA A 82 14.80 -13.57 -18.88
C ALA A 82 16.15 -13.50 -18.12
N PRO A 83 16.66 -14.61 -17.59
CA PRO A 83 17.88 -14.61 -16.75
C PRO A 83 19.06 -13.88 -17.37
N GLY A 84 19.29 -14.05 -18.66
CA GLY A 84 20.40 -13.39 -19.37
C GLY A 84 20.34 -11.87 -19.47
N GLN A 85 19.23 -11.26 -19.03
CA GLN A 85 19.04 -9.80 -18.97
C GLN A 85 19.20 -9.24 -17.55
N VAL A 86 19.44 -10.10 -16.56
CA VAL A 86 19.50 -9.71 -15.15
C VAL A 86 20.91 -9.89 -14.60
N SER A 87 21.50 -8.80 -14.14
CA SER A 87 22.80 -8.81 -13.46
C SER A 87 22.59 -9.00 -11.95
N VAL A 88 23.29 -9.97 -11.35
CA VAL A 88 23.12 -10.35 -9.95
C VAL A 88 24.45 -10.41 -9.25
N THR A 89 24.53 -9.83 -8.06
CA THR A 89 25.64 -10.00 -7.12
C THR A 89 25.16 -10.75 -5.89
N VAL A 90 25.84 -11.79 -5.47
CA VAL A 90 25.50 -12.57 -4.27
C VAL A 90 26.48 -12.25 -3.16
N ILE A 91 25.96 -11.92 -1.99
CA ILE A 91 26.73 -11.57 -0.80
C ILE A 91 26.36 -12.53 0.33
N ASN A 92 27.37 -13.19 0.89
CA ASN A 92 27.20 -13.97 2.10
C ASN A 92 27.36 -13.07 3.32
N THR A 93 26.35 -12.96 4.14
CA THR A 93 26.34 -12.20 5.40
C THR A 93 26.46 -13.10 6.64
N THR A 94 26.78 -14.38 6.43
CA THR A 94 26.89 -15.38 7.51
C THR A 94 28.34 -15.82 7.73
N GLN A 95 28.57 -16.55 8.81
CA GLN A 95 29.87 -17.15 9.09
C GLN A 95 30.12 -18.48 8.33
N HIS A 96 29.12 -18.99 7.61
CA HIS A 96 29.24 -20.23 6.84
C HIS A 96 29.90 -19.94 5.48
N GLN A 97 31.05 -20.50 5.27
CA GLN A 97 31.80 -20.30 4.03
C GLN A 97 31.17 -21.04 2.84
N GLY A 98 31.32 -20.47 1.65
CA GLY A 98 30.90 -21.09 0.39
C GLY A 98 29.45 -20.94 0.01
N LEU A 99 28.58 -20.36 0.87
CA LEU A 99 27.14 -20.18 0.54
C LEU A 99 26.95 -19.28 -0.67
N ALA A 100 27.64 -18.13 -0.72
CA ALA A 100 27.54 -17.21 -1.85
C ALA A 100 28.02 -17.85 -3.16
N SER A 101 29.11 -18.62 -3.13
CA SER A 101 29.62 -19.35 -4.31
C SER A 101 28.57 -20.33 -4.85
N LYS A 102 28.01 -21.19 -3.99
CA LYS A 102 26.96 -22.15 -4.38
C LYS A 102 25.73 -21.45 -4.98
N ALA A 103 25.28 -20.35 -4.36
CA ALA A 103 24.13 -19.58 -4.87
C ALA A 103 24.47 -18.89 -6.21
N THR A 104 25.70 -18.39 -6.37
CA THR A 104 26.20 -17.81 -7.63
C THR A 104 26.24 -18.87 -8.72
N ASP A 105 26.78 -20.06 -8.44
CA ASP A 105 26.85 -21.18 -9.40
C ASP A 105 25.46 -21.62 -9.85
N MET A 106 24.49 -21.68 -8.92
CA MET A 106 23.08 -21.96 -9.22
C MET A 106 22.50 -20.92 -10.18
N LEU A 107 22.69 -19.62 -9.91
CA LEU A 107 22.20 -18.54 -10.75
C LEU A 107 22.88 -18.50 -12.11
N THR A 108 24.20 -18.75 -12.15
CA THR A 108 24.96 -18.86 -13.41
C THR A 108 24.42 -20.01 -14.27
N THR A 109 24.15 -21.16 -13.66
CA THR A 109 23.55 -22.32 -14.33
C THR A 109 22.13 -22.02 -14.82
N ALA A 110 21.39 -21.18 -14.10
CA ALA A 110 20.09 -20.70 -14.52
C ALA A 110 20.15 -19.65 -15.65
N GLY A 111 21.35 -19.16 -15.99
CA GLY A 111 21.60 -18.23 -17.08
C GLY A 111 21.64 -16.75 -16.69
N PHE A 112 21.68 -16.42 -15.41
CA PHE A 112 21.84 -15.05 -14.94
C PHE A 112 23.27 -14.54 -15.19
N GLN A 113 23.42 -13.22 -15.34
CA GLN A 113 24.70 -12.54 -15.41
C GLN A 113 25.19 -12.32 -13.97
N THR A 114 26.03 -13.20 -13.46
CA THR A 114 26.50 -13.12 -12.09
C THR A 114 27.87 -12.43 -11.97
N ALA A 115 27.99 -11.57 -10.96
CA ALA A 115 29.29 -11.07 -10.53
C ALA A 115 29.97 -12.06 -9.58
N GLU A 116 31.25 -11.81 -9.30
CA GLU A 116 32.00 -12.60 -8.31
C GLU A 116 31.34 -12.54 -6.92
N PRO A 117 31.13 -13.68 -6.24
CA PRO A 117 30.47 -13.70 -4.93
C PRO A 117 31.31 -12.97 -3.89
N ALA A 118 30.66 -12.25 -2.99
CA ALA A 118 31.28 -11.48 -1.93
C ALA A 118 30.85 -11.94 -0.53
N ASN A 119 31.60 -11.49 0.48
CA ASN A 119 31.22 -11.63 1.89
C ASN A 119 31.01 -10.24 2.49
N SER A 120 30.13 -10.15 3.50
CA SER A 120 29.87 -8.93 4.26
C SER A 120 30.08 -9.19 5.74
N ASP A 121 30.67 -8.23 6.44
CA ASP A 121 30.80 -8.25 7.91
C ASP A 121 29.48 -7.85 8.61
N VAL A 122 28.49 -7.34 7.86
CA VAL A 122 27.18 -6.98 8.39
C VAL A 122 26.25 -8.17 8.25
N GLU A 123 25.94 -8.80 9.39
CA GLU A 123 25.07 -9.97 9.45
C GLU A 123 23.61 -9.60 9.15
N TYR A 124 22.95 -10.39 8.31
CA TYR A 124 21.51 -10.32 8.08
C TYR A 124 20.80 -11.49 8.78
N THR A 125 20.01 -11.16 9.81
CA THR A 125 19.18 -12.12 10.53
C THR A 125 17.89 -12.40 9.75
N GLY A 126 17.97 -13.23 8.74
CA GLY A 126 16.84 -13.62 7.88
C GLY A 126 17.25 -14.76 6.97
N LYS A 127 16.39 -15.12 6.02
CA LYS A 127 16.72 -16.17 5.04
C LYS A 127 17.49 -15.56 3.86
N VAL A 128 16.84 -14.76 3.05
CA VAL A 128 17.46 -14.06 1.92
C VAL A 128 16.83 -12.67 1.80
N ARG A 129 17.64 -11.64 1.67
CA ARG A 129 17.24 -10.30 1.32
C ARG A 129 17.72 -9.98 -0.09
N ILE A 130 16.82 -9.50 -0.92
CA ILE A 130 17.14 -9.09 -2.29
C ILE A 130 16.92 -7.59 -2.38
N THR A 131 17.97 -6.85 -2.70
CA THR A 131 17.90 -5.39 -2.85
C THR A 131 18.08 -5.01 -4.31
N ALA A 132 17.30 -4.04 -4.76
CA ALA A 132 17.35 -3.52 -6.11
C ALA A 132 16.89 -2.06 -6.17
N GLY A 133 17.44 -1.32 -7.08
CA GLY A 133 16.99 0.04 -7.37
C GLY A 133 15.62 0.08 -8.06
N PRO A 134 15.04 1.28 -8.22
CA PRO A 134 13.71 1.46 -8.83
C PRO A 134 13.56 0.83 -10.22
N ASN A 135 14.63 0.82 -11.01
CA ASN A 135 14.64 0.29 -12.37
C ASN A 135 14.82 -1.23 -12.43
N ALA A 136 15.15 -1.88 -11.32
CA ALA A 136 15.44 -3.31 -11.24
C ALA A 136 14.46 -4.11 -10.36
N VAL A 137 13.30 -3.53 -10.02
CA VAL A 137 12.31 -4.18 -9.16
C VAL A 137 11.80 -5.49 -9.78
N ASP A 138 11.43 -5.50 -11.05
CA ASP A 138 10.94 -6.71 -11.72
C ASP A 138 12.07 -7.76 -11.90
N ASN A 139 13.32 -7.30 -12.05
CA ASN A 139 14.52 -8.17 -12.03
C ASN A 139 14.67 -8.85 -10.67
N ALA A 140 14.56 -8.07 -9.57
CA ALA A 140 14.66 -8.60 -8.21
C ALA A 140 13.59 -9.66 -7.91
N TYR A 141 12.35 -9.45 -8.33
CA TYR A 141 11.31 -10.44 -8.18
C TYR A 141 11.52 -11.67 -9.08
N SER A 142 12.15 -11.50 -10.25
CA SER A 142 12.53 -12.62 -11.10
C SER A 142 13.60 -13.51 -10.44
N VAL A 143 14.58 -12.87 -9.79
CA VAL A 143 15.62 -13.56 -8.99
C VAL A 143 15.00 -14.21 -7.75
N ALA A 144 14.06 -13.55 -7.07
CA ALA A 144 13.42 -14.05 -5.85
C ALA A 144 12.74 -15.42 -6.03
N ARG A 145 12.33 -15.77 -7.24
CA ARG A 145 11.77 -17.09 -7.57
C ARG A 145 12.73 -18.26 -7.31
N PHE A 146 14.03 -17.99 -7.31
CA PHE A 146 15.10 -18.98 -7.03
C PHE A 146 15.45 -19.06 -5.54
N PHE A 147 14.88 -18.19 -4.71
CA PHE A 147 15.11 -18.12 -3.28
C PHE A 147 13.80 -18.12 -2.49
N PRO A 148 13.20 -19.28 -2.25
CA PRO A 148 11.93 -19.39 -1.52
C PRO A 148 12.01 -18.71 -0.14
N GLY A 149 11.10 -17.77 0.12
CA GLY A 149 11.09 -16.96 1.34
C GLY A 149 12.01 -15.74 1.33
N ALA A 150 12.54 -15.37 0.16
CA ALA A 150 13.28 -14.12 0.01
C ALA A 150 12.38 -12.89 0.19
N HIS A 151 12.96 -11.82 0.73
CA HIS A 151 12.30 -10.52 0.86
C HIS A 151 12.96 -9.50 -0.06
N VAL A 152 12.19 -8.95 -0.99
CA VAL A 152 12.65 -7.87 -1.87
C VAL A 152 12.54 -6.52 -1.14
N ARG A 153 13.60 -5.70 -1.21
CA ARG A 153 13.68 -4.35 -0.65
C ARG A 153 14.16 -3.37 -1.69
N LEU A 154 13.56 -2.19 -1.68
CA LEU A 154 13.98 -1.09 -2.53
C LEU A 154 15.29 -0.50 -1.99
N SER A 155 16.26 -0.28 -2.87
CA SER A 155 17.47 0.49 -2.59
C SER A 155 17.46 1.81 -3.36
N ASP A 156 18.43 2.66 -3.08
CA ASP A 156 18.68 3.93 -3.78
C ASP A 156 19.61 3.78 -5.00
N ALA A 157 20.01 2.54 -5.29
CA ALA A 157 20.85 2.24 -6.47
C ALA A 157 20.12 2.65 -7.76
N GLN A 158 20.85 3.31 -8.67
CA GLN A 158 20.29 3.76 -9.95
C GLN A 158 20.54 2.76 -11.09
N ASP A 159 21.42 1.79 -10.86
CA ASP A 159 21.70 0.73 -11.82
C ASP A 159 20.60 -0.35 -11.81
N SER A 160 20.71 -1.31 -12.72
CA SER A 160 19.79 -2.44 -12.83
C SER A 160 20.30 -3.72 -12.17
N THR A 161 21.35 -3.61 -11.35
CA THR A 161 21.92 -4.76 -10.63
C THR A 161 21.05 -5.17 -9.45
N VAL A 162 20.88 -6.46 -9.28
CA VAL A 162 20.18 -7.06 -8.15
C VAL A 162 21.23 -7.61 -7.17
N THR A 163 21.14 -7.21 -5.91
CA THR A 163 22.01 -7.75 -4.86
C THR A 163 21.22 -8.77 -4.02
N VAL A 164 21.76 -9.96 -3.87
CA VAL A 164 21.21 -11.05 -3.07
C VAL A 164 22.08 -11.24 -1.84
N GLU A 165 21.52 -10.98 -0.66
CA GLU A 165 22.18 -11.15 0.63
C GLU A 165 21.66 -12.41 1.31
N LEU A 166 22.54 -13.38 1.50
CA LEU A 166 22.23 -14.64 2.17
C LEU A 166 22.37 -14.45 3.69
N GLY A 167 21.30 -14.68 4.42
CA GLY A 167 21.24 -14.49 5.87
C GLY A 167 21.37 -15.79 6.67
N THR A 168 21.33 -15.66 8.00
CA THR A 168 21.56 -16.74 8.97
C THR A 168 20.63 -17.95 8.85
N PHE A 169 19.45 -17.77 8.25
CA PHE A 169 18.48 -18.86 8.02
C PHE A 169 18.48 -19.37 6.58
N TYR A 170 19.49 -19.03 5.79
CA TYR A 170 19.68 -19.60 4.47
C TYR A 170 20.44 -20.94 4.60
N ASP A 171 19.80 -22.01 4.15
CA ASP A 171 20.34 -23.36 4.30
C ASP A 171 21.25 -23.74 3.13
N ASP A 172 20.71 -23.75 1.91
CA ASP A 172 21.45 -24.15 0.71
C ASP A 172 20.79 -23.62 -0.58
N ALA A 173 21.50 -23.72 -1.69
CA ALA A 173 21.01 -23.38 -3.03
C ALA A 173 19.90 -24.35 -3.45
N MET A 174 18.98 -23.85 -4.30
CA MET A 174 17.89 -24.64 -4.87
C MET A 174 18.43 -25.79 -5.71
N SER A 175 17.75 -26.95 -5.68
CA SER A 175 18.14 -28.11 -6.49
C SER A 175 18.04 -27.82 -7.99
N ALA A 176 18.86 -28.51 -8.80
CA ALA A 176 18.85 -28.33 -10.25
C ALA A 176 17.47 -28.61 -10.87
N GLU A 177 16.71 -29.58 -10.31
CA GLU A 177 15.35 -29.89 -10.78
C GLU A 177 14.38 -28.74 -10.51
N ASP A 178 14.45 -28.13 -9.32
CA ASP A 178 13.61 -27.01 -8.95
C ASP A 178 13.98 -25.76 -9.77
N VAL A 179 15.25 -25.51 -10.00
CA VAL A 179 15.72 -24.44 -10.90
C VAL A 179 15.09 -24.60 -12.29
N GLN A 180 15.11 -25.80 -12.87
CA GLN A 180 14.50 -26.07 -14.17
C GLN A 180 12.98 -25.90 -14.15
N ARG A 181 12.31 -26.20 -13.04
CA ARG A 181 10.88 -25.98 -12.86
C ARG A 181 10.56 -24.48 -12.84
N VAL A 182 11.35 -23.70 -12.10
CA VAL A 182 11.21 -22.22 -12.05
C VAL A 182 11.43 -21.59 -13.41
N LEU A 183 12.45 -22.03 -14.17
CA LEU A 183 12.76 -21.52 -15.51
C LEU A 183 11.65 -21.79 -16.52
N LYS A 184 10.97 -22.94 -16.41
CA LYS A 184 9.85 -23.30 -17.31
C LYS A 184 8.55 -22.57 -16.98
N SER A 185 8.37 -22.09 -15.75
CA SER A 185 7.17 -21.36 -15.35
C SER A 185 7.19 -19.94 -15.92
N THR A 186 6.16 -19.62 -16.68
CA THR A 186 5.89 -18.27 -17.25
C THR A 186 4.81 -17.53 -16.47
N ASP A 187 4.45 -18.03 -15.27
CA ASP A 187 3.45 -17.40 -14.44
C ASP A 187 3.86 -15.96 -14.09
N PRO A 188 2.90 -15.03 -14.07
CA PRO A 188 3.18 -13.66 -13.65
C PRO A 188 3.85 -13.60 -12.28
N ILE A 189 4.68 -12.60 -12.09
CA ILE A 189 5.31 -12.32 -10.80
C ILE A 189 4.22 -12.04 -9.76
N GLU A 190 4.24 -12.81 -8.67
CA GLU A 190 3.29 -12.64 -7.58
C GLU A 190 3.57 -11.35 -6.80
N GLN A 191 2.52 -10.56 -6.60
CA GLN A 191 2.60 -9.32 -5.84
C GLN A 191 2.50 -9.60 -4.33
N PRO A 192 3.47 -9.19 -3.51
CA PRO A 192 3.37 -9.32 -2.05
C PRO A 192 2.19 -8.49 -1.50
N ALA A 193 1.46 -9.05 -0.54
CA ALA A 193 0.27 -8.41 0.05
C ALA A 193 0.51 -7.03 0.69
N LYS A 194 1.75 -6.72 1.08
CA LYS A 194 2.13 -5.48 1.77
C LYS A 194 3.11 -4.62 0.96
N CYS A 195 3.18 -4.82 -0.36
CA CYS A 195 4.06 -3.99 -1.17
C CYS A 195 3.53 -2.57 -1.35
N ARG A 196 4.41 -1.62 -1.63
CA ARG A 196 4.08 -0.23 -1.94
C ARG A 196 4.29 0.04 -3.43
N PRO A 197 3.38 0.76 -4.10
CA PRO A 197 3.52 1.08 -5.50
C PRO A 197 4.75 1.96 -5.75
N MET A 198 5.39 1.76 -6.90
CA MET A 198 6.50 2.61 -7.33
C MET A 198 5.97 3.94 -7.87
N SER A 199 6.65 5.04 -7.53
CA SER A 199 6.39 6.34 -8.16
C SER A 199 6.73 6.29 -9.64
N VAL A 200 5.91 6.92 -10.50
CA VAL A 200 6.20 7.04 -11.94
C VAL A 200 7.48 7.84 -12.17
N VAL A 201 7.77 8.81 -11.29
CA VAL A 201 8.98 9.65 -11.37
C VAL A 201 10.25 8.84 -11.09
N SER A 202 10.18 7.84 -10.21
CA SER A 202 11.34 7.00 -9.87
C SER A 202 11.82 6.11 -11.02
N ARG A 203 11.00 5.92 -12.07
CA ARG A 203 11.32 5.07 -13.23
C ARG A 203 11.87 5.84 -14.44
N ILE A 204 11.90 7.17 -14.40
CA ILE A 204 12.22 8.01 -15.57
C ILE A 204 13.62 8.63 -15.48
N VAL A 205 14.30 8.51 -14.36
CA VAL A 205 15.68 9.01 -14.25
C VAL A 205 16.62 7.96 -14.85
N VAL A 206 16.83 8.06 -16.15
CA VAL A 206 17.91 7.42 -16.92
C VAL A 206 18.92 8.49 -17.29
#